data_04f9ce9bfa274c4b3b97bcb8f0d34cc1
#
_entry.id   04f9ce9bfa274c4b3b97bcb8f0d34cc1
#
_cell.length_a   1.000
_cell.length_b   1.000
_cell.length_c   1.000
_cell.angle_alpha   90.00
_cell.angle_beta   90.00
_cell.angle_gamma   90.00
#
_symmetry.space_group_name_H-M   'P 1'
#
loop_
_entity.id
_entity.type
_entity.pdbx_description
1 polymer ?
#
loop_
_entity_poly.entity_id
_entity_poly.type
_entity_poly.pdbx_seq_one_letter_code
_entity_poly.pdbx_strand_id
1 'polypeptide(L)'
;MKQWRKAGIIIFWLLLWELFAGLVNNSFLLVGPIESVKALSRLLQKQEFYGILWKSSWGILSAYLLSFLLALILSYLSYRNSLLEDFLKPGVFVLRSLPVASFIIILLFFLGRDKLSFIISVFMSFPIFYINLLEGFHKTDHKLLEMAEVFHFSLYRRLRYIHLPAVYPLLLGAAKLAMGLSWKSGIAAELIGQVGKSIGYQLMEAKVSLEMADVFAWSIVIIALSQCWEILVILLIKGLCRKGCA
;
A
#
# COMPACT_ATOMS: atom_id res chain seq x y z
N MET A 1 16.10 28.04 1.20
CA MET A 1 16.81 27.48 0.05
C MET A 1 16.34 26.07 -0.38
N LYS A 2 16.12 25.08 0.52
CA LYS A 2 15.67 23.73 0.12
C LYS A 2 14.30 23.63 -0.57
N GLN A 3 13.33 24.49 -0.22
CA GLN A 3 11.97 24.47 -0.79
C GLN A 3 11.91 24.97 -2.23
N TRP A 4 12.57 26.07 -2.54
CA TRP A 4 12.66 26.64 -3.90
C TRP A 4 13.30 25.67 -4.90
N ARG A 5 14.33 24.95 -4.45
CA ARG A 5 14.99 23.91 -5.29
C ARG A 5 14.03 22.75 -5.59
N LYS A 6 13.22 22.32 -4.63
CA LYS A 6 12.21 21.28 -4.85
C LYS A 6 11.11 21.73 -5.80
N ALA A 7 10.62 22.97 -5.62
CA ALA A 7 9.62 23.54 -6.52
C ALA A 7 10.16 23.64 -7.96
N GLY A 8 11.39 24.12 -8.15
CA GLY A 8 12.02 24.19 -9.46
C GLY A 8 12.15 22.84 -10.14
N ILE A 9 12.50 21.78 -9.40
CA ILE A 9 12.56 20.40 -9.93
C ILE A 9 11.19 19.91 -10.38
N ILE A 10 10.13 20.15 -9.57
CA ILE A 10 8.77 19.76 -9.94
C ILE A 10 8.31 20.48 -11.20
N ILE A 11 8.53 21.80 -11.26
CA ILE A 11 8.16 22.62 -12.42
C ILE A 11 8.91 22.13 -13.67
N PHE A 12 10.20 21.81 -13.55
CA PHE A 12 10.99 21.27 -14.67
C PHE A 12 10.36 19.97 -15.23
N TRP A 13 9.98 19.03 -14.36
CA TRP A 13 9.37 17.77 -14.81
C TRP A 13 7.97 17.97 -15.42
N LEU A 14 7.17 18.90 -14.89
CA LEU A 14 5.88 19.24 -15.45
C LEU A 14 6.00 19.90 -16.82
N LEU A 15 6.96 20.82 -16.99
CA LEU A 15 7.25 21.44 -18.28
C LEU A 15 7.77 20.43 -19.30
N LEU A 16 8.62 19.51 -18.87
CA LEU A 16 9.12 18.43 -19.73
C LEU A 16 7.96 17.52 -20.19
N TRP A 17 7.05 17.16 -19.29
CA TRP A 17 5.87 16.38 -19.65
C TRP A 17 4.96 17.12 -20.62
N GLU A 18 4.68 18.42 -20.39
CA GLU A 18 3.87 19.24 -21.30
C GLU A 18 4.52 19.35 -22.68
N LEU A 19 5.85 19.53 -22.74
CA LEU A 19 6.60 19.58 -23.98
C LEU A 19 6.49 18.26 -24.78
N PHE A 20 6.65 17.11 -24.11
CA PHE A 20 6.47 15.81 -24.75
C PHE A 20 5.03 15.60 -25.26
N ALA A 21 4.03 16.01 -24.47
CA ALA A 21 2.65 15.94 -24.91
C ALA A 21 2.39 16.81 -26.14
N GLY A 22 2.98 18.02 -26.19
CA GLY A 22 2.91 18.91 -27.36
C GLY A 22 3.63 18.36 -28.58
N LEU A 23 4.79 17.68 -28.42
CA LEU A 23 5.52 17.05 -29.52
C LEU A 23 4.74 15.88 -30.14
N VAL A 24 4.08 15.06 -29.31
CA VAL A 24 3.24 13.94 -29.77
C VAL A 24 2.00 14.47 -30.50
N ASN A 25 1.49 15.63 -30.09
CA ASN A 25 0.33 16.33 -30.66
C ASN A 25 -0.86 15.42 -30.95
N ASN A 26 -1.05 14.43 -30.09
CA ASN A 26 -2.14 13.46 -30.19
C ASN A 26 -2.69 13.15 -28.80
N SER A 27 -3.82 13.76 -28.46
CA SER A 27 -4.48 13.61 -27.17
C SER A 27 -4.98 12.19 -26.87
N PHE A 28 -5.07 11.32 -27.88
CA PHE A 28 -5.38 9.89 -27.70
C PHE A 28 -4.18 9.08 -27.21
N LEU A 29 -2.95 9.57 -27.37
CA LEU A 29 -1.73 8.87 -26.99
C LEU A 29 -1.13 9.44 -25.71
N LEU A 30 -0.98 10.75 -25.64
CA LEU A 30 -0.34 11.41 -24.50
C LEU A 30 -1.03 12.75 -24.20
N VAL A 31 -1.54 12.84 -22.99
CA VAL A 31 -2.20 14.05 -22.47
C VAL A 31 -1.24 14.81 -21.57
N GLY A 32 -1.18 16.13 -21.73
CA GLY A 32 -0.35 17.00 -20.89
C GLY A 32 -0.93 17.21 -19.49
N PRO A 33 -0.12 17.72 -18.55
CA PRO A 33 -0.56 18.01 -17.19
C PRO A 33 -1.72 19.00 -17.13
N ILE A 34 -1.80 19.99 -18.02
CA ILE A 34 -2.88 20.97 -18.03
C ILE A 34 -4.23 20.32 -18.35
N GLU A 35 -4.29 19.46 -19.37
CA GLU A 35 -5.51 18.74 -19.71
C GLU A 35 -5.91 17.73 -18.65
N SER A 36 -4.93 17.05 -18.04
CA SER A 36 -5.14 16.11 -16.93
C SER A 36 -5.77 16.80 -15.72
N VAL A 37 -5.33 18.01 -15.38
CA VAL A 37 -5.90 18.81 -14.27
C VAL A 37 -7.29 19.30 -14.62
N LYS A 38 -7.56 19.70 -15.88
CA LYS A 38 -8.91 20.06 -16.34
C LYS A 38 -9.86 18.86 -16.24
N ALA A 39 -9.43 17.67 -16.66
CA ALA A 39 -10.20 16.44 -16.51
C ALA A 39 -10.47 16.13 -15.04
N LEU A 40 -9.46 16.24 -14.16
CA LEU A 40 -9.62 16.08 -12.73
C LEU A 40 -10.67 17.05 -12.16
N SER A 41 -10.65 18.32 -12.56
CA SER A 41 -11.64 19.30 -12.10
C SER A 41 -13.07 18.93 -12.50
N ARG A 42 -13.26 18.33 -13.67
CA ARG A 42 -14.58 17.80 -14.11
C ARG A 42 -15.00 16.59 -13.28
N LEU A 43 -14.07 15.67 -12.98
CA LEU A 43 -14.34 14.48 -12.14
C LEU A 43 -14.75 14.88 -10.72
N LEU A 44 -14.08 15.87 -10.12
CA LEU A 44 -14.39 16.38 -8.77
C LEU A 44 -15.81 16.94 -8.64
N GLN A 45 -16.44 17.38 -9.74
CA GLN A 45 -17.81 17.91 -9.75
C GLN A 45 -18.88 16.80 -9.81
N LYS A 46 -18.49 15.57 -10.17
CA LYS A 46 -19.41 14.44 -10.24
C LYS A 46 -19.69 13.90 -8.82
N GLN A 47 -20.95 13.83 -8.44
CA GLN A 47 -21.34 13.31 -7.10
C GLN A 47 -20.90 11.86 -6.87
N GLU A 48 -20.89 11.04 -7.92
CA GLU A 48 -20.47 9.64 -7.86
C GLU A 48 -18.96 9.47 -7.55
N PHE A 49 -18.15 10.49 -7.87
CA PHE A 49 -16.69 10.46 -7.67
C PHE A 49 -16.31 10.10 -6.23
N TYR A 50 -16.92 10.75 -5.25
CA TYR A 50 -16.60 10.53 -3.83
C TYR A 50 -17.00 9.13 -3.34
N GLY A 51 -18.11 8.59 -3.86
CA GLY A 51 -18.53 7.22 -3.57
C GLY A 51 -17.55 6.18 -4.10
N ILE A 52 -17.03 6.40 -5.31
CA ILE A 52 -16.00 5.56 -5.94
C ILE A 52 -14.71 5.58 -5.14
N LEU A 53 -14.24 6.79 -4.76
CA LEU A 53 -13.05 6.96 -3.93
C LEU A 53 -13.17 6.22 -2.61
N TRP A 54 -14.30 6.38 -1.93
CA TRP A 54 -14.54 5.75 -0.63
C TRP A 54 -14.54 4.23 -0.73
N LYS A 55 -15.23 3.67 -1.72
CA LYS A 55 -15.31 2.23 -1.92
C LYS A 55 -13.93 1.60 -2.14
N SER A 56 -13.13 2.11 -3.09
CA SER A 56 -11.79 1.60 -3.34
C SER A 56 -10.85 1.81 -2.16
N SER A 57 -10.88 3.01 -1.55
CA SER A 57 -10.03 3.32 -0.38
C SER A 57 -10.34 2.41 0.79
N TRP A 58 -11.62 2.18 1.11
CA TRP A 58 -12.01 1.32 2.22
C TRP A 58 -11.62 -0.14 1.98
N GLY A 59 -11.83 -0.64 0.76
CA GLY A 59 -11.43 -2.00 0.37
C GLY A 59 -9.93 -2.24 0.56
N ILE A 60 -9.11 -1.34 0.01
CA ILE A 60 -7.65 -1.44 0.07
C ILE A 60 -7.13 -1.22 1.50
N LEU A 61 -7.66 -0.22 2.22
CA LEU A 61 -7.21 0.07 3.58
C LEU A 61 -7.57 -1.05 4.57
N SER A 62 -8.79 -1.59 4.48
CA SER A 62 -9.19 -2.71 5.33
C SER A 62 -8.36 -3.96 5.05
N ALA A 63 -8.01 -4.23 3.79
CA ALA A 63 -7.09 -5.30 3.41
C ALA A 63 -5.68 -5.10 3.98
N TYR A 64 -5.16 -3.88 3.89
CA TYR A 64 -3.87 -3.51 4.47
C TYR A 64 -3.83 -3.72 5.99
N LEU A 65 -4.87 -3.29 6.71
CA LEU A 65 -4.97 -3.47 8.16
C LEU A 65 -5.09 -4.94 8.54
N LEU A 66 -5.90 -5.72 7.82
CA LEU A 66 -6.00 -7.17 8.04
C LEU A 66 -4.65 -7.85 7.81
N SER A 67 -3.97 -7.50 6.73
CA SER A 67 -2.64 -8.00 6.40
C SER A 67 -1.62 -7.71 7.52
N PHE A 68 -1.63 -6.49 8.03
CA PHE A 68 -0.78 -6.12 9.17
C PHE A 68 -1.07 -6.95 10.42
N LEU A 69 -2.35 -7.12 10.78
CA LEU A 69 -2.74 -7.90 11.96
C LEU A 69 -2.36 -9.37 11.82
N LEU A 70 -2.63 -9.99 10.66
CA LEU A 70 -2.23 -11.37 10.38
C LEU A 70 -0.70 -11.54 10.43
N ALA A 71 0.02 -10.62 9.81
CA ALA A 71 1.48 -10.65 9.81
C ALA A 71 2.05 -10.46 11.21
N LEU A 72 1.48 -9.58 12.03
CA LEU A 72 1.92 -9.36 13.41
C LEU A 72 1.76 -10.63 14.26
N ILE A 73 0.61 -11.29 14.16
CA ILE A 73 0.32 -12.52 14.89
C ILE A 73 1.27 -13.64 14.41
N LEU A 74 1.32 -13.87 13.10
CA LEU A 74 2.08 -14.98 12.53
C LEU A 74 3.59 -14.79 12.68
N SER A 75 4.11 -13.57 12.55
CA SER A 75 5.53 -13.30 12.76
C SER A 75 5.95 -13.50 14.22
N TYR A 76 5.10 -13.10 15.19
CA TYR A 76 5.38 -13.35 16.59
C TYR A 76 5.33 -14.84 16.93
N LEU A 77 4.36 -15.58 16.41
CA LEU A 77 4.28 -17.03 16.60
C LEU A 77 5.46 -17.76 15.96
N SER A 78 5.88 -17.35 14.76
CA SER A 78 7.07 -17.89 14.07
C SER A 78 8.36 -17.61 14.86
N TYR A 79 8.51 -16.42 15.40
CA TYR A 79 9.62 -16.07 16.28
C TYR A 79 9.70 -16.99 17.51
N ARG A 80 8.56 -17.44 18.03
CA ARG A 80 8.48 -18.34 19.20
C ARG A 80 8.63 -19.81 18.82
N ASN A 81 8.38 -20.18 17.58
CA ASN A 81 8.38 -21.55 17.11
C ASN A 81 9.02 -21.67 15.71
N SER A 82 10.23 -22.20 15.67
CA SER A 82 11.00 -22.40 14.42
C SER A 82 10.31 -23.30 13.42
N LEU A 83 9.54 -24.30 13.87
CA LEU A 83 8.78 -25.18 12.97
C LEU A 83 7.71 -24.38 12.20
N LEU A 84 7.03 -23.44 12.87
CA LEU A 84 6.05 -22.58 12.21
C LEU A 84 6.73 -21.63 11.23
N GLU A 85 7.88 -21.08 11.59
CA GLU A 85 8.67 -20.24 10.70
C GLU A 85 9.06 -20.99 9.43
N ASP A 86 9.62 -22.21 9.57
CA ASP A 86 10.02 -23.04 8.43
C ASP A 86 8.84 -23.50 7.58
N PHE A 87 7.68 -23.72 8.18
CA PHE A 87 6.45 -24.06 7.46
C PHE A 87 5.90 -22.87 6.65
N LEU A 88 5.98 -21.65 7.17
CA LEU A 88 5.46 -20.45 6.50
C LEU A 88 6.41 -19.87 5.44
N LYS A 89 7.73 -20.09 5.56
CA LYS A 89 8.75 -19.60 4.63
C LYS A 89 8.43 -19.86 3.16
N PRO A 90 8.11 -21.11 2.72
CA PRO A 90 7.83 -21.37 1.31
C PRO A 90 6.56 -20.66 0.83
N GLY A 91 5.51 -20.57 1.65
CA GLY A 91 4.29 -19.86 1.30
C GLY A 91 4.52 -18.36 1.11
N VAL A 92 5.26 -17.74 2.04
CA VAL A 92 5.64 -16.31 1.96
C VAL A 92 6.53 -16.04 0.74
N PHE A 93 7.47 -16.95 0.44
CA PHE A 93 8.31 -16.87 -0.75
C PHE A 93 7.48 -16.91 -2.05
N VAL A 94 6.54 -17.83 -2.16
CA VAL A 94 5.65 -17.95 -3.32
C VAL A 94 4.85 -16.66 -3.50
N LEU A 95 4.18 -16.17 -2.44
CA LEU A 95 3.38 -14.93 -2.51
C LEU A 95 4.19 -13.72 -2.96
N ARG A 96 5.44 -13.60 -2.51
CA ARG A 96 6.33 -12.50 -2.88
C ARG A 96 6.82 -12.60 -4.33
N SER A 97 6.94 -13.83 -4.88
CA SER A 97 7.50 -14.08 -6.20
C SER A 97 6.46 -14.11 -7.32
N LEU A 98 5.17 -14.23 -6.98
CA LEU A 98 4.09 -14.32 -7.96
C LEU A 98 3.92 -13.00 -8.71
N PRO A 99 3.84 -13.03 -10.06
CA PRO A 99 3.41 -11.87 -10.83
C PRO A 99 1.97 -11.46 -10.46
N VAL A 100 1.80 -10.22 -10.03
CA VAL A 100 0.50 -9.72 -9.53
C VAL A 100 -0.62 -9.93 -10.54
N ALA A 101 -0.37 -9.65 -11.83
CA ALA A 101 -1.39 -9.78 -12.88
C ALA A 101 -1.87 -11.24 -13.04
N SER A 102 -0.95 -12.21 -13.07
CA SER A 102 -1.30 -13.63 -13.16
C SER A 102 -2.10 -14.08 -11.94
N PHE A 103 -1.72 -13.62 -10.76
CA PHE A 103 -2.42 -13.95 -9.53
C PHE A 103 -3.84 -13.37 -9.46
N ILE A 104 -4.04 -12.15 -9.97
CA ILE A 104 -5.37 -11.54 -10.13
C ILE A 104 -6.26 -12.40 -11.01
N ILE A 105 -5.76 -12.86 -12.17
CA ILE A 105 -6.54 -13.67 -13.12
C ILE A 105 -6.95 -15.00 -12.47
N ILE A 106 -6.01 -15.67 -11.78
CA ILE A 106 -6.30 -16.92 -11.09
C ILE A 106 -7.41 -16.71 -10.04
N LEU A 107 -7.26 -15.72 -9.18
CA LEU A 107 -8.23 -15.45 -8.11
C LEU A 107 -9.59 -14.99 -8.64
N LEU A 108 -9.64 -14.31 -9.78
CA LEU A 108 -10.89 -13.92 -10.42
C LEU A 108 -11.79 -15.12 -10.74
N PHE A 109 -11.21 -16.25 -11.18
CA PHE A 109 -11.95 -17.48 -11.44
C PHE A 109 -12.56 -18.10 -10.17
N PHE A 110 -11.85 -18.01 -9.03
CA PHE A 110 -12.29 -18.66 -7.79
C PHE A 110 -13.19 -17.78 -6.91
N LEU A 111 -12.95 -16.48 -6.87
CA LEU A 111 -13.55 -15.57 -5.86
C LEU A 111 -14.56 -14.57 -6.45
N GLY A 112 -14.61 -14.48 -7.79
CA GLY A 112 -15.42 -13.47 -8.44
C GLY A 112 -14.83 -12.05 -8.28
N ARG A 113 -15.59 -11.05 -8.71
CA ARG A 113 -15.10 -9.66 -8.86
C ARG A 113 -15.06 -8.87 -7.56
N ASP A 114 -16.09 -8.99 -6.72
CA ASP A 114 -16.35 -8.04 -5.63
C ASP A 114 -15.29 -8.04 -4.52
N LYS A 115 -14.69 -9.19 -4.24
CA LYS A 115 -13.68 -9.36 -3.18
C LYS A 115 -12.25 -9.32 -3.70
N LEU A 116 -12.06 -9.19 -5.01
CA LEU A 116 -10.77 -9.38 -5.67
C LEU A 116 -9.73 -8.34 -5.20
N SER A 117 -10.09 -7.06 -5.22
CA SER A 117 -9.21 -5.97 -4.77
C SER A 117 -8.76 -6.13 -3.31
N PHE A 118 -9.70 -6.48 -2.44
CA PHE A 118 -9.42 -6.73 -1.03
C PHE A 118 -8.43 -7.89 -0.85
N ILE A 119 -8.71 -9.04 -1.44
CA ILE A 119 -7.90 -10.25 -1.27
C ILE A 119 -6.51 -10.09 -1.86
N ILE A 120 -6.40 -9.52 -3.07
CA ILE A 120 -5.11 -9.22 -3.70
C ILE A 120 -4.29 -8.26 -2.83
N SER A 121 -4.90 -7.22 -2.29
CA SER A 121 -4.21 -6.27 -1.41
C SER A 121 -3.69 -6.94 -0.13
N VAL A 122 -4.46 -7.89 0.45
CA VAL A 122 -3.99 -8.69 1.60
C VAL A 122 -2.76 -9.50 1.23
N PHE A 123 -2.84 -10.29 0.16
CA PHE A 123 -1.75 -11.19 -0.21
C PHE A 123 -0.47 -10.45 -0.63
N MET A 124 -0.60 -9.28 -1.24
CA MET A 124 0.57 -8.50 -1.66
C MET A 124 1.25 -7.76 -0.51
N SER A 125 0.50 -7.30 0.48
CA SER A 125 1.07 -6.58 1.63
C SER A 125 1.52 -7.52 2.77
N PHE A 126 0.90 -8.69 2.92
CA PHE A 126 1.21 -9.65 3.98
C PHE A 126 2.70 -10.05 4.03
N PRO A 127 3.35 -10.49 2.94
CA PRO A 127 4.76 -10.88 2.97
C PRO A 127 5.69 -9.75 3.43
N ILE A 128 5.39 -8.52 3.05
CA ILE A 128 6.18 -7.34 3.44
C ILE A 128 6.15 -7.17 4.95
N PHE A 129 4.95 -7.19 5.54
CA PHE A 129 4.80 -7.08 6.99
C PHE A 129 5.42 -8.27 7.71
N TYR A 130 5.11 -9.50 7.29
CA TYR A 130 5.58 -10.71 7.93
C TYR A 130 7.11 -10.77 8.04
N ILE A 131 7.80 -10.55 6.91
CA ILE A 131 9.26 -10.63 6.86
C ILE A 131 9.89 -9.55 7.76
N ASN A 132 9.44 -8.30 7.65
CA ASN A 132 10.03 -7.20 8.40
C ASN A 132 9.72 -7.28 9.90
N LEU A 133 8.53 -7.74 10.28
CA LEU A 133 8.16 -7.94 11.68
C LEU A 133 8.96 -9.10 12.30
N LEU A 134 9.08 -10.23 11.59
CA LEU A 134 9.85 -11.38 12.02
C LEU A 134 11.33 -11.01 12.20
N GLU A 135 11.92 -10.30 11.24
CA GLU A 135 13.29 -9.78 11.33
C GLU A 135 13.44 -8.82 12.53
N GLY A 136 12.44 -8.00 12.80
CA GLY A 136 12.42 -7.12 13.97
C GLY A 136 12.40 -7.89 15.30
N PHE A 137 11.64 -8.98 15.37
CA PHE A 137 11.64 -9.86 16.53
C PHE A 137 12.99 -10.57 16.72
N HIS A 138 13.61 -11.05 15.65
CA HIS A 138 14.93 -11.67 15.71
C HIS A 138 16.06 -10.70 16.09
N LYS A 139 15.94 -9.42 15.76
CA LYS A 139 16.89 -8.37 16.17
C LYS A 139 16.76 -7.91 17.62
N THR A 140 15.83 -8.50 18.38
CA THR A 140 15.70 -8.17 19.81
C THR A 140 16.96 -8.61 20.57
N ASP A 141 17.52 -7.71 21.38
CA ASP A 141 18.74 -8.00 22.18
C ASP A 141 18.48 -9.10 23.20
N HIS A 142 19.28 -10.16 23.10
CA HIS A 142 19.19 -11.34 23.98
C HIS A 142 19.42 -10.98 25.47
N LYS A 143 20.29 -10.01 25.76
CA LYS A 143 20.54 -9.54 27.12
C LYS A 143 19.29 -8.90 27.74
N LEU A 144 18.50 -8.17 26.96
CA LEU A 144 17.24 -7.60 27.44
C LEU A 144 16.19 -8.69 27.72
N LEU A 145 16.20 -9.78 26.94
CA LEU A 145 15.30 -10.92 27.17
C LEU A 145 15.70 -11.69 28.45
N GLU A 146 16.98 -11.93 28.66
CA GLU A 146 17.51 -12.54 29.90
C GLU A 146 17.16 -11.68 31.13
N MET A 147 17.38 -10.36 31.03
CA MET A 147 16.97 -9.42 32.10
C MET A 147 15.47 -9.53 32.39
N ALA A 148 14.63 -9.58 31.34
CA ALA A 148 13.18 -9.69 31.48
C ALA A 148 12.75 -11.03 32.11
N GLU A 149 13.55 -12.09 31.99
CA GLU A 149 13.33 -13.36 32.69
C GLU A 149 13.66 -13.27 34.15
N VAL A 150 14.81 -12.72 34.49
CA VAL A 150 15.24 -12.52 35.88
C VAL A 150 14.25 -11.64 36.64
N PHE A 151 13.75 -10.59 36.04
CA PHE A 151 12.76 -9.68 36.65
C PHE A 151 11.30 -10.13 36.48
N HIS A 152 11.05 -11.33 35.97
CA HIS A 152 9.71 -11.90 35.76
C HIS A 152 8.75 -10.97 35.02
N PHE A 153 9.22 -10.34 33.92
CA PHE A 153 8.37 -9.48 33.13
C PHE A 153 7.18 -10.26 32.53
N SER A 154 5.98 -9.72 32.69
CA SER A 154 4.79 -10.25 32.01
C SER A 154 4.96 -10.15 30.48
N LEU A 155 4.21 -10.99 29.73
CA LEU A 155 4.21 -10.97 28.27
C LEU A 155 3.98 -9.56 27.71
N TYR A 156 3.01 -8.82 28.27
CA TYR A 156 2.71 -7.45 27.87
C TYR A 156 3.91 -6.51 28.06
N ARG A 157 4.64 -6.60 29.18
CA ARG A 157 5.85 -5.80 29.41
C ARG A 157 6.96 -6.15 28.45
N ARG A 158 7.20 -7.44 28.14
CA ARG A 158 8.18 -7.89 27.14
C ARG A 158 7.84 -7.35 25.75
N LEU A 159 6.57 -7.46 25.32
CA LEU A 159 6.13 -6.93 24.03
C LEU A 159 6.31 -5.41 23.94
N ARG A 160 5.89 -4.67 24.99
CA ARG A 160 5.87 -3.21 24.96
C ARG A 160 7.26 -2.58 25.08
N TYR A 161 8.11 -3.09 25.97
CA TYR A 161 9.37 -2.42 26.33
C TYR A 161 10.60 -3.03 25.65
N ILE A 162 10.51 -4.24 25.13
CA ILE A 162 11.63 -4.93 24.52
C ILE A 162 11.38 -5.14 23.02
N HIS A 163 10.31 -5.86 22.66
CA HIS A 163 10.06 -6.18 21.26
C HIS A 163 9.61 -4.97 20.43
N LEU A 164 8.68 -4.15 20.93
CA LEU A 164 8.15 -3.01 20.18
C LEU A 164 9.25 -2.02 19.75
N PRO A 165 10.20 -1.60 20.60
CA PRO A 165 11.32 -0.75 20.19
C PRO A 165 12.22 -1.39 19.11
N ALA A 166 12.47 -2.71 19.20
CA ALA A 166 13.28 -3.43 18.22
C ALA A 166 12.58 -3.54 16.85
N VAL A 167 11.27 -3.81 16.84
CA VAL A 167 10.46 -3.99 15.64
C VAL A 167 10.12 -2.64 14.96
N TYR A 168 9.97 -1.57 15.74
CA TYR A 168 9.47 -0.27 15.29
C TYR A 168 10.16 0.31 14.04
N PRO A 169 11.51 0.35 13.94
CA PRO A 169 12.17 0.90 12.75
C PRO A 169 11.84 0.13 11.47
N LEU A 170 11.81 -1.20 11.55
CA LEU A 170 11.46 -2.08 10.44
C LEU A 170 9.98 -1.99 10.09
N LEU A 171 9.10 -1.87 11.09
CA LEU A 171 7.68 -1.66 10.89
C LEU A 171 7.39 -0.37 10.10
N LEU A 172 8.07 0.73 10.39
CA LEU A 172 7.89 1.98 9.64
C LEU A 172 8.24 1.82 8.16
N GLY A 173 9.34 1.13 7.86
CA GLY A 173 9.74 0.82 6.49
C GLY A 173 8.73 -0.09 5.78
N ALA A 174 8.34 -1.17 6.46
CA ALA A 174 7.35 -2.13 5.98
C ALA A 174 6.00 -1.46 5.71
N ALA A 175 5.52 -0.60 6.62
CA ALA A 175 4.25 0.09 6.49
C ALA A 175 4.17 0.97 5.23
N LYS A 176 5.26 1.68 4.89
CA LYS A 176 5.34 2.47 3.64
C LYS A 176 5.30 1.58 2.41
N LEU A 177 6.16 0.57 2.36
CA LEU A 177 6.25 -0.33 1.21
C LEU A 177 4.94 -1.10 0.99
N ALA A 178 4.35 -1.62 2.06
CA ALA A 178 3.09 -2.35 2.01
C ALA A 178 1.93 -1.45 1.57
N MET A 179 1.87 -0.18 2.01
CA MET A 179 0.83 0.76 1.58
C MET A 179 0.90 1.00 0.07
N GLY A 180 2.08 1.33 -0.45
CA GLY A 180 2.28 1.55 -1.88
C GLY A 180 1.94 0.31 -2.73
N LEU A 181 2.32 -0.89 -2.26
CA LEU A 181 2.02 -2.12 -2.97
C LEU A 181 0.53 -2.49 -2.88
N SER A 182 -0.13 -2.31 -1.73
CA SER A 182 -1.58 -2.53 -1.58
C SER A 182 -2.39 -1.68 -2.54
N TRP A 183 -2.05 -0.38 -2.69
CA TRP A 183 -2.71 0.50 -3.64
C TRP A 183 -2.49 0.06 -5.08
N LYS A 184 -1.24 -0.20 -5.49
CA LYS A 184 -0.93 -0.64 -6.85
C LYS A 184 -1.64 -1.93 -7.21
N SER A 185 -1.57 -2.93 -6.33
CA SER A 185 -2.16 -4.24 -6.57
C SER A 185 -3.69 -4.23 -6.47
N GLY A 186 -4.25 -3.48 -5.51
CA GLY A 186 -5.69 -3.35 -5.33
C GLY A 186 -6.37 -2.67 -6.52
N ILE A 187 -5.82 -1.55 -7.01
CA ILE A 187 -6.33 -0.88 -8.20
C ILE A 187 -6.14 -1.75 -9.47
N ALA A 188 -5.01 -2.46 -9.60
CA ALA A 188 -4.82 -3.41 -10.70
C ALA A 188 -5.87 -4.54 -10.66
N ALA A 189 -6.22 -5.02 -9.47
CA ALA A 189 -7.28 -6.02 -9.30
C ALA A 189 -8.67 -5.47 -9.66
N GLU A 190 -8.98 -4.22 -9.30
CA GLU A 190 -10.22 -3.56 -9.71
C GLU A 190 -10.31 -3.38 -11.22
N LEU A 191 -9.19 -3.00 -11.86
CA LEU A 191 -9.10 -2.77 -13.30
C LEU A 191 -9.26 -4.08 -14.08
N ILE A 192 -8.46 -5.11 -13.74
CA ILE A 192 -8.50 -6.40 -14.43
C ILE A 192 -9.80 -7.15 -14.15
N GLY A 193 -10.27 -7.12 -12.91
CA GLY A 193 -11.52 -7.73 -12.47
C GLY A 193 -12.77 -6.96 -12.89
N GLN A 194 -12.63 -5.74 -13.42
CA GLN A 194 -13.74 -4.86 -13.77
C GLN A 194 -14.75 -4.71 -12.61
N VAL A 195 -14.23 -4.39 -11.43
CA VAL A 195 -15.04 -4.25 -10.22
C VAL A 195 -15.89 -2.99 -10.29
N GLY A 196 -17.19 -3.13 -10.53
CA GLY A 196 -18.08 -1.99 -10.74
C GLY A 196 -18.05 -0.95 -9.62
N LYS A 197 -18.20 0.33 -9.97
CA LYS A 197 -18.14 1.48 -9.06
C LYS A 197 -16.84 1.55 -8.24
N SER A 198 -15.71 1.29 -8.89
CA SER A 198 -14.36 1.39 -8.31
C SER A 198 -13.45 2.28 -9.15
N ILE A 199 -12.32 2.72 -8.60
CA ILE A 199 -11.34 3.54 -9.32
C ILE A 199 -10.76 2.75 -10.51
N GLY A 200 -10.43 1.47 -10.33
CA GLY A 200 -9.91 0.61 -11.39
C GLY A 200 -10.92 0.41 -12.53
N TYR A 201 -12.23 0.32 -12.21
CA TYR A 201 -13.28 0.27 -13.22
C TYR A 201 -13.35 1.55 -14.04
N GLN A 202 -13.29 2.71 -13.40
CA GLN A 202 -13.28 4.02 -14.09
C GLN A 202 -12.07 4.19 -15.00
N LEU A 203 -10.90 3.71 -14.60
CA LEU A 203 -9.71 3.68 -15.46
C LEU A 203 -9.94 2.81 -16.71
N MET A 204 -10.57 1.66 -16.55
CA MET A 204 -10.86 0.78 -17.67
C MET A 204 -11.89 1.39 -18.61
N GLU A 205 -12.93 2.01 -18.07
CA GLU A 205 -13.97 2.70 -18.83
C GLU A 205 -13.38 3.87 -19.64
N ALA A 206 -12.58 4.73 -19.02
CA ALA A 206 -11.89 5.83 -19.69
C ALA A 206 -10.94 5.33 -20.79
N LYS A 207 -10.22 4.21 -20.55
CA LYS A 207 -9.36 3.57 -21.55
C LYS A 207 -10.17 3.08 -22.77
N VAL A 208 -11.28 2.39 -22.54
CA VAL A 208 -12.13 1.85 -23.62
C VAL A 208 -12.79 2.97 -24.41
N SER A 209 -13.20 4.05 -23.75
CA SER A 209 -13.77 5.24 -24.37
C SER A 209 -12.72 6.15 -25.03
N LEU A 210 -11.41 5.79 -24.97
CA LEU A 210 -10.30 6.59 -25.48
C LEU A 210 -10.17 7.98 -24.85
N GLU A 211 -10.72 8.16 -23.63
CA GLU A 211 -10.63 9.41 -22.86
C GLU A 211 -9.34 9.43 -22.02
N MET A 212 -8.20 9.60 -22.69
CA MET A 212 -6.90 9.55 -22.02
C MET A 212 -6.72 10.63 -20.94
N ALA A 213 -7.37 11.79 -21.10
CA ALA A 213 -7.36 12.82 -20.06
C ALA A 213 -7.94 12.33 -18.72
N ASP A 214 -9.00 11.52 -18.77
CA ASP A 214 -9.61 10.93 -17.58
C ASP A 214 -8.75 9.81 -17.00
N VAL A 215 -8.03 9.01 -17.83
CA VAL A 215 -7.05 8.02 -17.36
C VAL A 215 -5.95 8.70 -16.56
N PHE A 216 -5.40 9.80 -17.05
CA PHE A 216 -4.37 10.57 -16.33
C PHE A 216 -4.94 11.23 -15.06
N ALA A 217 -6.16 11.76 -15.12
CA ALA A 217 -6.83 12.35 -13.96
C ALA A 217 -7.03 11.31 -12.85
N TRP A 218 -7.54 10.12 -13.14
CA TRP A 218 -7.65 9.02 -12.18
C TRP A 218 -6.29 8.56 -11.64
N SER A 219 -5.26 8.54 -12.47
CA SER A 219 -3.89 8.23 -12.03
C SER A 219 -3.37 9.23 -11.01
N ILE A 220 -3.63 10.52 -11.20
CA ILE A 220 -3.30 11.58 -10.22
C ILE A 220 -4.06 11.34 -8.91
N VAL A 221 -5.34 11.01 -8.98
CA VAL A 221 -6.17 10.67 -7.80
C VAL A 221 -5.59 9.50 -7.02
N ILE A 222 -5.20 8.42 -7.71
CA ILE A 222 -4.60 7.24 -7.08
C ILE A 222 -3.31 7.60 -6.34
N ILE A 223 -2.42 8.37 -6.97
CA ILE A 223 -1.17 8.83 -6.37
C ILE A 223 -1.47 9.68 -5.13
N ALA A 224 -2.38 10.64 -5.22
CA ALA A 224 -2.74 11.51 -4.11
C ALA A 224 -3.34 10.72 -2.92
N LEU A 225 -4.27 9.79 -3.20
CA LEU A 225 -4.87 8.96 -2.16
C LEU A 225 -3.86 8.02 -1.50
N SER A 226 -3.02 7.34 -2.29
CA SER A 226 -1.97 6.46 -1.77
C SER A 226 -1.03 7.22 -0.83
N GLN A 227 -0.59 8.42 -1.21
CA GLN A 227 0.28 9.26 -0.39
C GLN A 227 -0.44 9.78 0.87
N CYS A 228 -1.70 10.18 0.74
CA CYS A 228 -2.51 10.64 1.87
C CYS A 228 -2.63 9.55 2.94
N TRP A 229 -3.01 8.34 2.54
CA TRP A 229 -3.12 7.19 3.43
C TRP A 229 -1.77 6.75 4.02
N GLU A 230 -0.68 6.77 3.21
CA GLU A 230 0.67 6.49 3.72
C GLU A 230 1.06 7.45 4.84
N ILE A 231 0.90 8.76 4.62
CA ILE A 231 1.23 9.78 5.62
C ILE A 231 0.38 9.58 6.88
N LEU A 232 -0.92 9.35 6.73
CA LEU A 232 -1.85 9.15 7.85
C LEU A 232 -1.45 7.94 8.70
N VAL A 233 -1.20 6.79 8.07
CA VAL A 233 -0.80 5.57 8.77
C VAL A 233 0.54 5.75 9.48
N ILE A 234 1.52 6.39 8.85
CA ILE A 234 2.82 6.64 9.47
C ILE A 234 2.70 7.58 10.67
N LEU A 235 1.86 8.61 10.58
CA LEU A 235 1.59 9.50 11.70
C LEU A 235 0.94 8.75 12.87
N LEU A 236 -0.02 7.86 12.57
CA LEU A 236 -0.64 7.01 13.60
C LEU A 236 0.38 6.08 14.26
N ILE A 237 1.22 5.37 13.49
CA ILE A 237 2.25 4.49 14.03
C ILE A 237 3.23 5.29 14.91
N LYS A 238 3.71 6.45 14.45
CA LYS A 238 4.60 7.32 15.23
C LYS A 238 3.94 7.82 16.51
N GLY A 239 2.65 8.19 16.46
CA GLY A 239 1.90 8.65 17.62
C GLY A 239 1.73 7.57 18.69
N LEU A 240 1.43 6.33 18.26
CA LEU A 240 1.28 5.18 19.16
C LEU A 240 2.62 4.80 19.82
N CYS A 241 3.69 4.74 19.03
CA CYS A 241 5.01 4.36 19.56
C CYS A 241 5.62 5.45 20.44
N ARG A 242 5.41 6.76 20.14
CA ARG A 242 5.91 7.84 20.99
C ARG A 242 5.31 7.81 22.41
N LYS A 243 4.03 7.40 22.54
CA LYS A 243 3.37 7.19 23.84
C LYS A 243 3.78 5.88 24.52
N GLY A 244 4.42 4.97 23.80
CA GLY A 244 4.86 3.67 24.31
C GLY A 244 6.34 3.59 24.70
N CYS A 245 7.17 4.52 24.21
CA CYS A 245 8.60 4.58 24.50
C CYS A 245 8.96 5.71 25.49
N ALA A 246 7.99 6.47 25.99
CA ALA A 246 8.11 7.37 27.13
C ALA A 246 7.54 6.70 28.37
#